data_bca17d9685d6a0599e9c10b4b95d447c
#
_entry.id   bca17d9685d6a0599e9c10b4b95d447c
#
_cell.length_a   1.000
_cell.length_b   1.000
_cell.length_c   1.000
_cell.angle_alpha   90.00
_cell.angle_beta   90.00
_cell.angle_gamma   90.00
#
_symmetry.space_group_name_H-M   'P 1'
#
loop_
_entity.id
_entity.type
_entity.pdbx_description
1 polymer ?
#
loop_
_entity_poly.entity_id
_entity_poly.type
_entity_poly.pdbx_seq_one_letter_code
_entity_poly.pdbx_strand_id
1 'polypeptide(L)'
;MNDLGTPVLDNHIHLDRENQGIEAVKDFHRVGGTHLLLVNKPSWHLDVEAETGEDFRAVFEETIALAEEATEILRGRAWPVLGVHPGLVTRLTDERGFEPHEARDLMQAGLSVATEYVRDGRALALKSGRPHYDVTDAVWEASNDVLRHGLDLAADCDCALQLHTETTQDLSDVAEWAAERDVPRERVVKHYATGRLVGGTPSVMSEKEYIEVAIEEDEPFLMETDFVDDADRPGAVLGPKTVPRRVQWLLDDGHEDAVTVAHVETPEHVYGIDTVGTLGS
;
A
#
# COMPACT_ATOMS: atom_id res chain seq x y z
N MET A 1 1.82 -24.94 10.60
CA MET A 1 1.29 -24.05 9.56
C MET A 1 -0.21 -24.23 9.54
N ASN A 2 -0.97 -23.17 9.70
CA ASN A 2 -2.43 -23.21 9.57
C ASN A 2 -2.77 -23.02 8.07
N ASP A 3 -3.53 -23.93 7.48
CA ASP A 3 -4.02 -23.81 6.10
C ASP A 3 -5.49 -23.42 6.17
N LEU A 4 -5.82 -22.22 5.70
CA LEU A 4 -7.19 -21.69 5.70
C LEU A 4 -7.99 -22.15 4.47
N GLY A 5 -7.36 -22.84 3.51
CA GLY A 5 -8.01 -23.34 2.30
C GLY A 5 -8.37 -22.26 1.26
N THR A 6 -7.97 -21.01 1.51
CA THR A 6 -8.24 -19.84 0.66
C THR A 6 -7.01 -18.94 0.59
N PRO A 7 -6.83 -18.11 -0.46
CA PRO A 7 -5.84 -17.04 -0.45
C PRO A 7 -6.06 -16.08 0.73
N VAL A 8 -4.95 -15.61 1.31
CA VAL A 8 -4.96 -14.59 2.36
C VAL A 8 -3.91 -13.55 2.03
N LEU A 9 -4.35 -12.39 1.59
CA LEU A 9 -3.53 -11.25 1.17
C LEU A 9 -3.54 -10.16 2.25
N ASP A 10 -2.36 -9.72 2.70
CA ASP A 10 -2.22 -8.43 3.38
C ASP A 10 -1.85 -7.38 2.34
N ASN A 11 -2.73 -6.40 2.13
CA ASN A 11 -2.62 -5.43 1.04
C ASN A 11 -1.61 -4.30 1.30
N HIS A 12 -1.13 -4.14 2.53
CA HIS A 12 -0.21 -3.06 2.87
C HIS A 12 0.62 -3.40 4.11
N ILE A 13 1.88 -3.72 3.89
CA ILE A 13 2.85 -4.06 4.94
C ILE A 13 4.21 -3.45 4.62
N HIS A 14 4.91 -2.96 5.64
CA HIS A 14 6.28 -2.47 5.54
C HIS A 14 7.24 -3.38 6.30
N LEU A 15 8.29 -3.84 5.67
CA LEU A 15 9.33 -4.64 6.30
C LEU A 15 10.65 -3.87 6.40
N ASP A 16 11.46 -4.24 7.38
CA ASP A 16 12.79 -3.70 7.59
C ASP A 16 13.77 -4.85 7.86
N ARG A 17 14.78 -4.97 7.02
CA ARG A 17 15.81 -6.01 7.15
C ARG A 17 16.58 -5.91 8.47
N GLU A 18 16.77 -4.70 8.97
CA GLU A 18 17.50 -4.44 10.21
C GLU A 18 16.67 -4.71 11.48
N ASN A 19 15.34 -4.97 11.33
CA ASN A 19 14.47 -5.32 12.46
C ASN A 19 13.90 -6.74 12.31
N GLN A 20 12.59 -6.91 12.12
CA GLN A 20 11.98 -8.23 11.98
C GLN A 20 12.15 -8.80 10.56
N GLY A 21 12.01 -7.96 9.53
CA GLY A 21 12.18 -8.35 8.14
C GLY A 21 11.43 -9.63 7.79
N ILE A 22 12.16 -10.61 7.34
CA ILE A 22 11.63 -11.93 6.92
C ILE A 22 11.00 -12.74 8.06
N GLU A 23 11.35 -12.49 9.31
CA GLU A 23 10.69 -13.16 10.45
C GLU A 23 9.21 -12.74 10.57
N ALA A 24 8.86 -11.48 10.24
CA ALA A 24 7.47 -11.05 10.16
C ALA A 24 6.70 -11.82 9.07
N VAL A 25 7.32 -12.11 7.92
CA VAL A 25 6.74 -12.94 6.85
C VAL A 25 6.51 -14.37 7.33
N LYS A 26 7.49 -14.97 8.04
CA LYS A 26 7.33 -16.32 8.63
C LYS A 26 6.20 -16.36 9.64
N ASP A 27 6.05 -15.31 10.42
CA ASP A 27 4.97 -15.17 11.41
C ASP A 27 3.60 -15.07 10.74
N PHE A 28 3.48 -14.27 9.66
CA PHE A 28 2.30 -14.17 8.83
C PHE A 28 1.94 -15.54 8.19
N HIS A 29 2.92 -16.18 7.54
CA HIS A 29 2.74 -17.46 6.89
C HIS A 29 2.33 -18.58 7.86
N ARG A 30 2.92 -18.62 9.07
CA ARG A 30 2.64 -19.65 10.09
C ARG A 30 1.17 -19.69 10.48
N VAL A 31 0.46 -18.58 10.42
CA VAL A 31 -0.95 -18.46 10.81
C VAL A 31 -1.92 -18.48 9.62
N GLY A 32 -1.44 -18.76 8.42
CA GLY A 32 -2.25 -18.97 7.22
C GLY A 32 -2.17 -17.87 6.17
N GLY A 33 -1.34 -16.86 6.36
CA GLY A 33 -1.08 -15.83 5.35
C GLY A 33 -0.36 -16.40 4.13
N THR A 34 -0.75 -15.96 2.95
CA THR A 34 -0.27 -16.51 1.67
C THR A 34 0.32 -15.47 0.73
N HIS A 35 -0.19 -14.24 0.75
CA HIS A 35 0.21 -13.18 -0.18
C HIS A 35 0.43 -11.86 0.55
N LEU A 36 1.37 -11.05 0.05
CA LEU A 36 1.69 -9.74 0.60
C LEU A 36 1.82 -8.69 -0.50
N LEU A 37 1.29 -7.49 -0.30
CA LEU A 37 1.77 -6.30 -0.98
C LEU A 37 2.76 -5.58 -0.07
N LEU A 38 4.02 -5.67 -0.43
CA LEU A 38 5.13 -5.08 0.31
C LEU A 38 5.37 -3.66 -0.18
N VAL A 39 5.01 -2.69 0.65
CA VAL A 39 5.13 -1.27 0.34
C VAL A 39 6.45 -0.74 0.89
N ASN A 40 7.19 0.04 0.10
CA ASN A 40 8.45 0.57 0.58
C ASN A 40 8.27 1.49 1.79
N LYS A 41 9.21 1.41 2.72
CA LYS A 41 9.30 2.37 3.84
C LYS A 41 9.62 3.78 3.31
N PRO A 42 9.30 4.83 4.06
CA PRO A 42 9.80 6.17 3.77
C PRO A 42 11.33 6.20 3.69
N SER A 43 11.89 6.98 2.77
CA SER A 43 13.34 7.01 2.52
C SER A 43 14.18 7.31 3.77
N TRP A 44 13.70 8.20 4.63
CA TRP A 44 14.38 8.56 5.88
C TRP A 44 14.37 7.47 6.97
N HIS A 45 13.55 6.43 6.84
CA HIS A 45 13.59 5.25 7.71
C HIS A 45 14.64 4.22 7.26
N LEU A 46 15.25 4.45 6.10
CA LEU A 46 16.35 3.64 5.54
C LEU A 46 17.62 4.49 5.40
N ASP A 47 17.72 5.60 6.15
CA ASP A 47 18.84 6.55 6.13
C ASP A 47 19.15 7.09 4.72
N VAL A 48 18.13 7.16 3.84
CA VAL A 48 18.25 7.74 2.50
C VAL A 48 17.72 9.17 2.51
N GLU A 49 18.65 10.13 2.48
CA GLU A 49 18.35 11.55 2.27
C GLU A 49 18.36 11.88 0.77
N ALA A 50 17.20 11.71 0.12
CA ALA A 50 17.09 11.96 -1.31
C ALA A 50 17.35 13.45 -1.65
N GLU A 51 18.18 13.67 -2.66
CA GLU A 51 18.44 14.97 -3.31
C GLU A 51 17.99 14.93 -4.79
N THR A 52 17.90 13.74 -5.35
CA THR A 52 17.43 13.48 -6.72
C THR A 52 16.44 12.31 -6.74
N GLY A 53 15.69 12.16 -7.84
CA GLY A 53 14.83 11.01 -8.04
C GLY A 53 15.57 9.67 -8.02
N GLU A 54 16.82 9.64 -8.46
CA GLU A 54 17.66 8.43 -8.52
C GLU A 54 18.00 7.88 -7.11
N ASP A 55 18.03 8.74 -6.10
CA ASP A 55 18.35 8.31 -4.72
C ASP A 55 17.27 7.37 -4.15
N PHE A 56 16.03 7.44 -4.65
CA PHE A 56 14.97 6.52 -4.25
C PHE A 56 15.20 5.09 -4.74
N ARG A 57 16.10 4.83 -5.70
CA ARG A 57 16.39 3.47 -6.15
C ARG A 57 16.88 2.57 -5.02
N ALA A 58 17.66 3.10 -4.09
CA ALA A 58 18.13 2.32 -2.95
C ALA A 58 16.95 1.80 -2.10
N VAL A 59 15.93 2.64 -1.88
CA VAL A 59 14.69 2.27 -1.16
C VAL A 59 13.89 1.22 -1.94
N PHE A 60 13.77 1.39 -3.25
CA PHE A 60 12.99 0.51 -4.10
C PHE A 60 13.64 -0.87 -4.26
N GLU A 61 14.95 -0.90 -4.51
CA GLU A 61 15.70 -2.16 -4.62
C GLU A 61 15.67 -2.99 -3.33
N GLU A 62 15.74 -2.35 -2.16
CA GLU A 62 15.62 -3.04 -0.87
C GLU A 62 14.23 -3.68 -0.72
N THR A 63 13.17 -2.94 -1.08
CA THR A 63 11.79 -3.44 -1.02
C THR A 63 11.56 -4.61 -1.98
N ILE A 64 12.11 -4.52 -3.19
CA ILE A 64 12.04 -5.59 -4.20
C ILE A 64 12.76 -6.84 -3.68
N ALA A 65 13.98 -6.69 -3.15
CA ALA A 65 14.74 -7.83 -2.62
C ALA A 65 13.99 -8.51 -1.46
N LEU A 66 13.39 -7.75 -0.55
CA LEU A 66 12.55 -8.28 0.53
C LEU A 66 11.30 -9.00 0.01
N ALA A 67 10.67 -8.51 -1.05
CA ALA A 67 9.50 -9.16 -1.66
C ALA A 67 9.88 -10.48 -2.37
N GLU A 68 11.06 -10.54 -3.00
CA GLU A 68 11.61 -11.78 -3.57
C GLU A 68 11.87 -12.82 -2.46
N GLU A 69 12.53 -12.44 -1.38
CA GLU A 69 12.78 -13.32 -0.23
C GLU A 69 11.47 -13.77 0.46
N ALA A 70 10.48 -12.86 0.56
CA ALA A 70 9.16 -13.20 1.10
C ALA A 70 8.44 -14.22 0.22
N THR A 71 8.57 -14.12 -1.11
CA THR A 71 7.98 -15.07 -2.06
C THR A 71 8.52 -16.48 -1.87
N GLU A 72 9.81 -16.65 -1.53
CA GLU A 72 10.41 -17.97 -1.26
C GLU A 72 9.83 -18.65 0.02
N ILE A 73 9.19 -17.88 0.89
CA ILE A 73 8.61 -18.38 2.15
C ILE A 73 7.13 -18.64 2.04
N LEU A 74 6.42 -17.79 1.30
CA LEU A 74 4.97 -17.84 1.18
C LEU A 74 4.52 -19.01 0.28
N ARG A 75 3.30 -19.50 0.50
CA ARG A 75 2.66 -20.44 -0.44
C ARG A 75 2.16 -19.78 -1.71
N GLY A 76 1.97 -18.47 -1.67
CA GLY A 76 1.64 -17.59 -2.76
C GLY A 76 2.81 -16.71 -3.12
N ARG A 77 2.59 -15.41 -3.17
CA ARG A 77 3.60 -14.46 -3.62
C ARG A 77 3.58 -13.15 -2.82
N ALA A 78 4.71 -12.45 -2.77
CA ALA A 78 4.80 -11.05 -2.38
C ALA A 78 5.08 -10.18 -3.61
N TRP A 79 4.42 -9.02 -3.68
CA TRP A 79 4.62 -8.04 -4.75
C TRP A 79 5.03 -6.71 -4.16
N PRO A 80 6.06 -6.04 -4.72
CA PRO A 80 6.43 -4.68 -4.31
C PRO A 80 5.39 -3.66 -4.79
N VAL A 81 5.11 -2.68 -3.91
CA VAL A 81 4.41 -1.42 -4.25
C VAL A 81 5.37 -0.28 -3.93
N LEU A 82 5.68 0.54 -4.93
CA LEU A 82 6.76 1.51 -4.83
C LEU A 82 6.25 2.94 -4.98
N GLY A 83 6.86 3.85 -4.24
CA GLY A 83 6.52 5.27 -4.35
C GLY A 83 7.16 6.16 -3.31
N VAL A 84 6.69 7.38 -3.25
CA VAL A 84 7.21 8.40 -2.33
C VAL A 84 6.16 8.70 -1.26
N HIS A 85 6.56 8.56 0.00
CA HIS A 85 5.66 8.81 1.13
C HIS A 85 5.34 10.30 1.23
N PRO A 86 4.06 10.72 1.35
CA PRO A 86 3.67 12.13 1.33
C PRO A 86 4.25 12.95 2.49
N GLY A 87 4.58 12.34 3.62
CA GLY A 87 5.27 13.01 4.72
C GLY A 87 6.67 13.53 4.37
N LEU A 88 7.24 13.15 3.22
CA LEU A 88 8.51 13.70 2.77
C LEU A 88 8.40 15.19 2.46
N VAL A 89 7.25 15.69 2.02
CA VAL A 89 7.08 17.11 1.70
C VAL A 89 7.41 17.99 2.90
N THR A 90 6.90 17.68 4.09
CA THR A 90 7.17 18.47 5.31
C THR A 90 8.61 18.31 5.81
N ARG A 91 9.20 17.12 5.67
CA ARG A 91 10.62 16.95 5.97
C ARG A 91 11.51 17.81 5.07
N LEU A 92 11.18 17.91 3.80
CA LEU A 92 11.91 18.74 2.85
C LEU A 92 11.73 20.23 3.18
N THR A 93 10.49 20.67 3.42
CA THR A 93 10.22 22.10 3.67
C THR A 93 10.63 22.54 5.07
N ASP A 94 10.27 21.81 6.12
CA ASP A 94 10.43 22.26 7.50
C ASP A 94 11.80 21.94 8.09
N GLU A 95 12.43 20.83 7.67
CA GLU A 95 13.71 20.39 8.23
C GLU A 95 14.88 20.69 7.31
N ARG A 96 14.68 20.64 5.95
CA ARG A 96 15.76 20.80 4.97
C ARG A 96 15.73 22.14 4.22
N GLY A 97 14.70 22.98 4.43
CA GLY A 97 14.60 24.32 3.88
C GLY A 97 14.29 24.38 2.38
N PHE A 98 13.70 23.33 1.81
CA PHE A 98 13.19 23.34 0.44
C PHE A 98 11.97 24.25 0.34
N GLU A 99 11.84 24.96 -0.78
CA GLU A 99 10.58 25.57 -1.12
C GLU A 99 9.54 24.48 -1.51
N PRO A 100 8.22 24.69 -1.29
CA PRO A 100 7.21 23.67 -1.59
C PRO A 100 7.26 23.12 -3.03
N HIS A 101 7.60 23.96 -4.02
CA HIS A 101 7.74 23.52 -5.41
C HIS A 101 9.00 22.65 -5.64
N GLU A 102 10.10 22.89 -4.93
CA GLU A 102 11.31 22.07 -5.02
C GLU A 102 11.05 20.69 -4.39
N ALA A 103 10.35 20.66 -3.24
CA ALA A 103 9.92 19.41 -2.60
C ALA A 103 9.01 18.59 -3.53
N ARG A 104 8.02 19.23 -4.16
CA ARG A 104 7.15 18.61 -5.18
C ARG A 104 7.98 18.00 -6.32
N ASP A 105 8.90 18.76 -6.90
CA ASP A 105 9.68 18.33 -8.07
C ASP A 105 10.56 17.12 -7.73
N LEU A 106 11.17 17.10 -6.55
CA LEU A 106 11.94 15.94 -6.07
C LEU A 106 11.04 14.70 -5.87
N MET A 107 9.86 14.87 -5.25
CA MET A 107 8.93 13.76 -5.02
C MET A 107 8.37 13.21 -6.32
N GLN A 108 8.05 14.06 -7.29
CA GLN A 108 7.62 13.64 -8.64
C GLN A 108 8.73 12.90 -9.38
N ALA A 109 9.99 13.34 -9.25
CA ALA A 109 11.14 12.63 -9.83
C ALA A 109 11.28 11.23 -9.22
N GLY A 110 11.10 11.08 -7.90
CA GLY A 110 11.11 9.77 -7.23
C GLY A 110 9.98 8.85 -7.70
N LEU A 111 8.76 9.38 -7.89
CA LEU A 111 7.64 8.61 -8.45
C LEU A 111 7.92 8.18 -9.90
N SER A 112 8.55 9.04 -10.70
CA SER A 112 8.95 8.70 -12.07
C SER A 112 9.96 7.54 -12.09
N VAL A 113 10.89 7.48 -11.16
CA VAL A 113 11.79 6.33 -10.99
C VAL A 113 11.03 5.06 -10.58
N ALA A 114 10.03 5.16 -9.69
CA ALA A 114 9.21 4.00 -9.32
C ALA A 114 8.48 3.38 -10.53
N THR A 115 8.05 4.20 -11.50
CA THR A 115 7.36 3.68 -12.70
C THR A 115 8.25 2.83 -13.61
N GLU A 116 9.56 3.02 -13.58
CA GLU A 116 10.47 2.17 -14.35
C GLU A 116 10.37 0.71 -13.87
N TYR A 117 10.31 0.50 -12.56
CA TYR A 117 10.16 -0.83 -11.96
C TYR A 117 8.78 -1.47 -12.26
N VAL A 118 7.72 -0.66 -12.33
CA VAL A 118 6.39 -1.16 -12.73
C VAL A 118 6.41 -1.58 -14.21
N ARG A 119 6.97 -0.77 -15.10
CA ARG A 119 7.10 -1.09 -16.53
C ARG A 119 7.97 -2.32 -16.80
N ASP A 120 8.99 -2.53 -15.96
CA ASP A 120 9.87 -3.71 -16.05
C ASP A 120 9.26 -4.97 -15.39
N GLY A 121 8.05 -4.87 -14.80
CA GLY A 121 7.37 -5.96 -14.11
C GLY A 121 8.02 -6.36 -12.78
N ARG A 122 8.87 -5.50 -12.21
CA ARG A 122 9.52 -5.70 -10.91
C ARG A 122 8.72 -5.13 -9.74
N ALA A 123 7.75 -4.28 -10.01
CA ALA A 123 6.78 -3.78 -9.04
C ALA A 123 5.37 -3.89 -9.60
N LEU A 124 4.38 -4.04 -8.71
CA LEU A 124 2.98 -4.26 -9.07
C LEU A 124 2.21 -2.95 -9.23
N ALA A 125 2.47 -1.99 -8.37
CA ALA A 125 1.68 -0.77 -8.26
C ALA A 125 2.53 0.39 -7.74
N LEU A 126 1.97 1.59 -7.83
CA LEU A 126 2.57 2.81 -7.29
C LEU A 126 1.95 3.19 -5.93
N LYS A 127 2.71 3.95 -5.12
CA LYS A 127 2.23 4.60 -3.90
C LYS A 127 2.49 6.09 -3.95
N SER A 128 1.47 6.88 -3.60
CA SER A 128 1.56 8.32 -3.44
C SER A 128 0.61 8.80 -2.33
N GLY A 129 0.31 10.08 -2.29
CA GLY A 129 -0.67 10.62 -1.36
C GLY A 129 -0.45 12.07 -1.02
N ARG A 130 -1.07 12.48 0.10
CA ARG A 130 -0.97 13.82 0.66
C ARG A 130 -0.96 13.75 2.20
N PRO A 131 -0.46 14.78 2.91
CA PRO A 131 -0.37 14.77 4.36
C PRO A 131 -1.72 14.50 5.04
N HIS A 132 -1.71 13.72 6.11
CA HIS A 132 -2.87 13.45 6.97
C HIS A 132 -2.92 14.38 8.20
N TYR A 133 -2.14 15.45 8.20
CA TYR A 133 -2.02 16.46 9.25
C TYR A 133 -2.01 17.86 8.65
N ASP A 134 -2.21 18.88 9.47
CA ASP A 134 -2.29 20.26 9.04
C ASP A 134 -0.95 20.74 8.44
N VAL A 135 -1.03 21.34 7.27
CA VAL A 135 0.10 21.95 6.54
C VAL A 135 -0.34 23.29 5.97
N THR A 136 0.61 24.09 5.49
CA THR A 136 0.28 25.35 4.78
C THR A 136 -0.40 25.07 3.44
N ASP A 137 -1.18 26.04 2.94
CA ASP A 137 -1.82 25.92 1.62
C ASP A 137 -0.82 25.61 0.50
N ALA A 138 0.38 26.20 0.56
CA ALA A 138 1.42 25.95 -0.44
C ALA A 138 1.96 24.51 -0.41
N VAL A 139 2.13 23.93 0.78
CA VAL A 139 2.54 22.54 0.96
C VAL A 139 1.41 21.59 0.54
N TRP A 140 0.16 21.94 0.86
CA TRP A 140 -1.01 21.18 0.45
C TRP A 140 -1.14 21.10 -1.08
N GLU A 141 -1.02 22.25 -1.77
CA GLU A 141 -1.05 22.27 -3.24
C GLU A 141 0.11 21.52 -3.87
N ALA A 142 1.33 21.67 -3.34
CA ALA A 142 2.48 20.87 -3.78
C ALA A 142 2.23 19.36 -3.63
N SER A 143 1.60 18.93 -2.52
CA SER A 143 1.23 17.53 -2.28
C SER A 143 0.16 17.05 -3.25
N ASN A 144 -0.83 17.87 -3.54
CA ASN A 144 -1.86 17.57 -4.55
C ASN A 144 -1.26 17.45 -5.94
N ASP A 145 -0.27 18.28 -6.29
CA ASP A 145 0.45 18.16 -7.57
C ASP A 145 1.24 16.84 -7.65
N VAL A 146 1.87 16.39 -6.54
CA VAL A 146 2.54 15.08 -6.47
C VAL A 146 1.52 13.94 -6.66
N LEU A 147 0.35 14.03 -6.03
CA LEU A 147 -0.70 13.03 -6.16
C LEU A 147 -1.26 12.97 -7.58
N ARG A 148 -1.55 14.11 -8.20
CA ARG A 148 -2.00 14.20 -9.61
C ARG A 148 -0.96 13.58 -10.55
N HIS A 149 0.34 13.88 -10.33
CA HIS A 149 1.42 13.25 -11.09
C HIS A 149 1.46 11.72 -10.88
N GLY A 150 1.21 11.25 -9.64
CA GLY A 150 1.07 9.82 -9.37
C GLY A 150 -0.07 9.16 -10.17
N LEU A 151 -1.19 9.86 -10.35
CA LEU A 151 -2.29 9.41 -11.20
C LEU A 151 -1.91 9.40 -12.69
N ASP A 152 -1.19 10.42 -13.19
CA ASP A 152 -0.67 10.44 -14.57
C ASP A 152 0.23 9.21 -14.82
N LEU A 153 1.12 8.91 -13.89
CA LEU A 153 2.03 7.77 -13.97
C LEU A 153 1.31 6.42 -13.86
N ALA A 154 0.27 6.32 -13.01
CA ALA A 154 -0.54 5.11 -12.89
C ALA A 154 -1.33 4.82 -14.17
N ALA A 155 -1.87 5.87 -14.82
CA ALA A 155 -2.48 5.75 -16.15
C ALA A 155 -1.48 5.27 -17.20
N ASP A 156 -0.29 5.87 -17.26
CA ASP A 156 0.77 5.51 -18.20
C ASP A 156 1.29 4.08 -18.06
N CYS A 157 1.23 3.53 -16.83
CA CYS A 157 1.68 2.17 -16.51
C CYS A 157 0.55 1.14 -16.48
N ASP A 158 -0.72 1.56 -16.64
CA ASP A 158 -1.90 0.73 -16.46
C ASP A 158 -1.90 -0.03 -15.11
N CYS A 159 -1.51 0.65 -14.03
CA CYS A 159 -1.38 0.06 -12.71
C CYS A 159 -2.25 0.78 -11.65
N ALA A 160 -2.41 0.17 -10.47
CA ALA A 160 -3.08 0.78 -9.34
C ALA A 160 -2.19 1.81 -8.63
N LEU A 161 -2.83 2.77 -7.97
CA LEU A 161 -2.18 3.76 -7.10
C LEU A 161 -2.72 3.60 -5.67
N GLN A 162 -1.85 3.16 -4.75
CA GLN A 162 -2.16 3.16 -3.32
C GLN A 162 -1.93 4.55 -2.72
N LEU A 163 -2.88 5.02 -1.93
CA LEU A 163 -2.90 6.38 -1.40
C LEU A 163 -2.77 6.41 0.12
N HIS A 164 -1.79 7.17 0.59
CA HIS A 164 -1.73 7.64 1.98
C HIS A 164 -2.29 9.07 2.02
N THR A 165 -3.45 9.23 2.64
CA THR A 165 -4.15 10.53 2.71
C THR A 165 -4.68 10.78 4.11
N GLU A 166 -5.29 11.94 4.30
CA GLU A 166 -6.03 12.31 5.50
C GLU A 166 -7.09 11.27 5.89
N THR A 167 -7.48 11.27 7.15
CA THR A 167 -8.56 10.43 7.65
C THR A 167 -9.90 10.93 7.11
N THR A 168 -10.31 10.40 5.96
CA THR A 168 -11.57 10.71 5.29
C THR A 168 -12.21 9.44 4.74
N GLN A 169 -13.54 9.46 4.64
CA GLN A 169 -14.32 8.45 3.93
C GLN A 169 -14.77 8.94 2.54
N ASP A 170 -14.32 10.13 2.12
CA ASP A 170 -14.67 10.74 0.85
C ASP A 170 -13.40 11.24 0.13
N LEU A 171 -13.10 10.64 -1.01
CA LEU A 171 -12.03 10.99 -1.93
C LEU A 171 -12.60 11.40 -3.31
N SER A 172 -13.77 12.04 -3.33
CA SER A 172 -14.43 12.45 -4.58
C SER A 172 -13.54 13.36 -5.42
N ASP A 173 -12.75 14.23 -4.81
CA ASP A 173 -11.76 15.07 -5.50
C ASP A 173 -10.68 14.24 -6.22
N VAL A 174 -10.16 13.21 -5.57
CA VAL A 174 -9.18 12.32 -6.18
C VAL A 174 -9.82 11.45 -7.27
N ALA A 175 -11.07 11.02 -7.07
CA ALA A 175 -11.81 10.27 -8.08
C ALA A 175 -12.07 11.10 -9.34
N GLU A 176 -12.35 12.41 -9.19
CA GLU A 176 -12.45 13.33 -10.31
C GLU A 176 -11.12 13.44 -11.07
N TRP A 177 -10.00 13.63 -10.36
CA TRP A 177 -8.67 13.67 -10.99
C TRP A 177 -8.29 12.35 -11.68
N ALA A 178 -8.67 11.22 -11.09
CA ALA A 178 -8.45 9.90 -11.69
C ALA A 178 -9.26 9.75 -13.00
N ALA A 179 -10.55 10.15 -12.98
CA ALA A 179 -11.42 10.08 -14.15
C ALA A 179 -10.93 10.99 -15.30
N GLU A 180 -10.38 12.18 -15.02
CA GLU A 180 -9.76 13.06 -16.01
C GLU A 180 -8.57 12.44 -16.72
N ARG A 181 -7.98 11.37 -16.15
CA ARG A 181 -6.78 10.65 -16.61
C ARG A 181 -7.07 9.24 -17.09
N ASP A 182 -8.34 8.89 -17.22
CA ASP A 182 -8.80 7.54 -17.57
C ASP A 182 -8.27 6.45 -16.61
N VAL A 183 -7.95 6.81 -15.35
CA VAL A 183 -7.62 5.83 -14.29
C VAL A 183 -8.92 5.27 -13.73
N PRO A 184 -9.14 3.94 -13.82
CA PRO A 184 -10.32 3.32 -13.24
C PRO A 184 -10.42 3.58 -11.73
N ARG A 185 -11.63 3.89 -11.25
CA ARG A 185 -11.89 4.20 -9.83
C ARG A 185 -11.39 3.10 -8.90
N GLU A 186 -11.56 1.86 -9.28
CA GLU A 186 -11.16 0.68 -8.50
C GLU A 186 -9.64 0.59 -8.31
N ARG A 187 -8.85 1.20 -9.20
CA ARG A 187 -7.39 1.25 -9.10
C ARG A 187 -6.85 2.40 -8.22
N VAL A 188 -7.75 3.25 -7.72
CA VAL A 188 -7.43 4.24 -6.68
C VAL A 188 -7.68 3.59 -5.32
N VAL A 189 -6.63 3.13 -4.66
CA VAL A 189 -6.72 2.35 -3.42
C VAL A 189 -6.36 3.23 -2.23
N LYS A 190 -7.32 3.52 -1.35
CA LYS A 190 -7.02 4.19 -0.10
C LYS A 190 -6.57 3.19 0.96
N HIS A 191 -5.29 3.23 1.33
CA HIS A 191 -4.83 2.49 2.48
C HIS A 191 -5.27 3.15 3.80
N TYR A 192 -5.24 2.42 4.90
CA TYR A 192 -5.71 2.84 6.21
C TYR A 192 -7.20 3.26 6.19
N ALA A 193 -8.03 2.50 5.47
CA ALA A 193 -9.46 2.75 5.41
C ALA A 193 -10.19 2.13 6.62
N THR A 194 -11.35 2.72 6.98
CA THR A 194 -12.17 2.29 8.12
C THR A 194 -13.49 1.62 7.69
N GLY A 195 -13.46 0.95 6.55
CA GLY A 195 -14.58 0.23 5.94
C GLY A 195 -15.18 1.00 4.76
N ARG A 196 -15.99 2.00 5.02
CA ARG A 196 -16.63 2.81 3.97
C ARG A 196 -15.68 3.77 3.28
N LEU A 197 -15.80 3.87 1.94
CA LEU A 197 -15.08 4.85 1.12
C LEU A 197 -15.87 5.27 -0.11
N VAL A 198 -15.93 6.57 -0.38
CA VAL A 198 -16.38 7.14 -1.65
C VAL A 198 -15.15 7.54 -2.47
N GLY A 199 -15.13 7.19 -3.76
CA GLY A 199 -14.10 7.66 -4.69
C GLY A 199 -12.92 6.73 -4.94
N GLY A 200 -12.90 5.53 -4.36
CA GLY A 200 -11.84 4.55 -4.57
C GLY A 200 -12.17 3.19 -3.97
N THR A 201 -11.19 2.28 -3.95
CA THR A 201 -11.26 0.99 -3.27
C THR A 201 -10.66 1.12 -1.86
N PRO A 202 -11.38 0.80 -0.80
CA PRO A 202 -10.84 0.83 0.56
C PRO A 202 -9.93 -0.38 0.79
N SER A 203 -8.70 -0.13 1.26
CA SER A 203 -7.86 -1.13 1.92
C SER A 203 -8.06 -0.96 3.43
N VAL A 204 -8.84 -1.88 4.00
CA VAL A 204 -9.43 -1.76 5.33
C VAL A 204 -8.45 -2.25 6.37
N MET A 205 -8.18 -1.41 7.36
CA MET A 205 -7.45 -1.83 8.56
C MET A 205 -8.16 -3.03 9.19
N SER A 206 -7.41 -4.11 9.43
CA SER A 206 -7.97 -5.39 9.87
C SER A 206 -8.40 -5.39 11.35
N GLU A 207 -9.08 -4.33 11.77
CA GLU A 207 -9.87 -4.29 13.00
C GLU A 207 -11.28 -4.81 12.72
N LYS A 208 -11.85 -5.56 13.67
CA LYS A 208 -13.15 -6.22 13.44
C LYS A 208 -14.24 -5.23 13.07
N GLU A 209 -14.31 -4.13 13.78
CA GLU A 209 -15.31 -3.08 13.60
C GLU A 209 -15.26 -2.47 12.18
N TYR A 210 -14.07 -2.30 11.62
CA TYR A 210 -13.91 -1.75 10.26
C TYR A 210 -14.24 -2.78 9.19
N ILE A 211 -13.90 -4.06 9.42
CA ILE A 211 -14.27 -5.15 8.52
C ILE A 211 -15.79 -5.34 8.49
N GLU A 212 -16.46 -5.29 9.65
CA GLU A 212 -17.93 -5.38 9.74
C GLU A 212 -18.59 -4.26 8.94
N VAL A 213 -18.08 -3.01 9.04
CA VAL A 213 -18.56 -1.88 8.23
C VAL A 213 -18.35 -2.17 6.73
N ALA A 214 -17.19 -2.68 6.32
CA ALA A 214 -16.93 -2.97 4.90
C ALA A 214 -17.88 -4.05 4.35
N ILE A 215 -18.21 -5.05 5.14
CA ILE A 215 -19.17 -6.11 4.78
C ILE A 215 -20.60 -5.52 4.66
N GLU A 216 -20.98 -4.61 5.57
CA GLU A 216 -22.31 -3.97 5.54
C GLU A 216 -22.49 -3.02 4.33
N GLU A 217 -21.42 -2.42 3.81
CA GLU A 217 -21.46 -1.57 2.61
C GLU A 217 -21.67 -2.38 1.32
N ASP A 218 -21.42 -3.71 1.33
CA ASP A 218 -21.59 -4.63 0.18
C ASP A 218 -20.83 -4.17 -1.09
N GLU A 219 -19.68 -3.55 -0.90
CA GLU A 219 -18.80 -3.02 -1.95
C GLU A 219 -17.43 -3.73 -1.93
N PRO A 220 -16.69 -3.77 -3.03
CA PRO A 220 -15.34 -4.33 -3.06
C PRO A 220 -14.40 -3.66 -2.05
N PHE A 221 -13.65 -4.47 -1.28
CA PHE A 221 -12.66 -3.99 -0.33
C PHE A 221 -11.44 -4.92 -0.27
N LEU A 222 -10.34 -4.40 0.24
CA LEU A 222 -9.10 -5.12 0.55
C LEU A 222 -8.89 -5.10 2.06
N MET A 223 -8.04 -5.98 2.58
CA MET A 223 -7.68 -6.03 4.00
C MET A 223 -6.18 -5.80 4.19
N GLU A 224 -5.82 -5.06 5.22
CA GLU A 224 -4.42 -4.76 5.52
C GLU A 224 -4.12 -4.68 7.02
N THR A 225 -2.83 -4.74 7.37
CA THR A 225 -2.35 -4.44 8.72
C THR A 225 -1.74 -3.06 8.85
N ASP A 226 -1.26 -2.46 7.78
CA ASP A 226 -0.30 -1.36 7.79
C ASP A 226 0.87 -1.64 8.76
N PHE A 227 1.27 -2.92 8.88
CA PHE A 227 2.37 -3.27 9.77
C PHE A 227 3.63 -2.51 9.38
N VAL A 228 4.09 -1.67 10.29
CA VAL A 228 5.34 -0.94 10.15
C VAL A 228 6.39 -1.65 10.99
N ASP A 229 7.34 -2.28 10.30
CA ASP A 229 8.50 -2.92 10.92
C ASP A 229 9.50 -1.85 11.37
N ASP A 230 9.33 -1.38 12.60
CA ASP A 230 10.08 -0.28 13.18
C ASP A 230 10.40 -0.60 14.64
N ALA A 231 11.69 -0.69 14.96
CA ALA A 231 12.18 -1.02 16.30
C ALA A 231 11.85 0.06 17.34
N ASP A 232 11.76 1.32 16.91
CA ASP A 232 11.49 2.46 17.78
C ASP A 232 9.99 2.64 18.05
N ARG A 233 9.14 2.01 17.24
CA ARG A 233 7.68 2.11 17.31
C ARG A 233 6.99 0.74 17.32
N PRO A 234 7.39 -0.21 18.20
CA PRO A 234 6.81 -1.54 18.20
C PRO A 234 5.31 -1.47 18.56
N GLY A 235 4.48 -2.05 17.73
CA GLY A 235 3.02 -2.08 17.91
C GLY A 235 2.31 -0.76 17.58
N ALA A 236 2.92 0.12 16.78
CA ALA A 236 2.30 1.37 16.32
C ALA A 236 1.02 1.13 15.49
N VAL A 237 0.93 -0.02 14.85
CA VAL A 237 -0.18 -0.48 14.02
C VAL A 237 -0.45 -1.97 14.28
N LEU A 238 -1.25 -2.63 13.45
CA LEU A 238 -1.56 -4.05 13.61
C LEU A 238 -0.33 -4.92 13.31
N GLY A 239 -0.22 -6.04 14.00
CA GLY A 239 0.87 -6.98 13.78
C GLY A 239 0.66 -7.88 12.56
N PRO A 240 1.72 -8.50 11.99
CA PRO A 240 1.66 -9.24 10.72
C PRO A 240 0.73 -10.46 10.76
N LYS A 241 0.37 -10.95 11.93
CA LYS A 241 -0.57 -12.07 12.09
C LYS A 241 -2.04 -11.66 12.06
N THR A 242 -2.35 -10.37 11.93
CA THR A 242 -3.73 -9.90 12.12
C THR A 242 -4.63 -10.28 10.96
N VAL A 243 -4.25 -10.01 9.70
CA VAL A 243 -5.07 -10.36 8.54
C VAL A 243 -5.43 -11.86 8.52
N PRO A 244 -4.49 -12.82 8.63
CA PRO A 244 -4.87 -14.24 8.63
C PRO A 244 -5.80 -14.62 9.78
N ARG A 245 -5.65 -14.02 10.96
CA ARG A 245 -6.53 -14.27 12.11
C ARG A 245 -7.93 -13.69 11.90
N ARG A 246 -8.05 -12.59 11.16
CA ARG A 246 -9.36 -12.03 10.77
C ARG A 246 -10.03 -12.88 9.71
N VAL A 247 -9.28 -13.38 8.75
CA VAL A 247 -9.82 -14.35 7.77
C VAL A 247 -10.34 -15.61 8.48
N GLN A 248 -9.57 -16.17 9.41
CA GLN A 248 -10.06 -17.31 10.21
C GLN A 248 -11.36 -16.97 10.94
N TRP A 249 -11.44 -15.80 11.58
CA TRP A 249 -12.64 -15.35 12.26
C TRP A 249 -13.83 -15.18 11.30
N LEU A 250 -13.63 -14.61 10.11
CA LEU A 250 -14.68 -14.46 9.10
C LEU A 250 -15.22 -15.83 8.63
N LEU A 251 -14.33 -16.80 8.39
CA LEU A 251 -14.71 -18.18 8.02
C LEU A 251 -15.47 -18.87 9.14
N ASP A 252 -15.05 -18.72 10.39
CA ASP A 252 -15.71 -19.32 11.56
C ASP A 252 -17.12 -18.71 11.79
N ASP A 253 -17.33 -17.46 11.35
CA ASP A 253 -18.59 -16.72 11.51
C ASP A 253 -19.50 -16.78 10.27
N GLY A 254 -19.08 -17.50 9.20
CA GLY A 254 -19.88 -17.76 8.00
C GLY A 254 -19.84 -16.63 6.95
N HIS A 255 -18.76 -15.86 6.91
CA HIS A 255 -18.54 -14.76 5.96
C HIS A 255 -17.56 -15.15 4.82
N GLU A 256 -17.71 -16.36 4.25
CA GLU A 256 -16.86 -16.86 3.16
C GLU A 256 -16.89 -15.94 1.92
N ASP A 257 -18.04 -15.34 1.62
CA ASP A 257 -18.19 -14.42 0.50
C ASP A 257 -17.32 -13.16 0.69
N ALA A 258 -17.31 -12.59 1.90
CA ALA A 258 -16.47 -11.44 2.21
C ALA A 258 -14.95 -11.76 2.11
N VAL A 259 -14.55 -12.97 2.50
CA VAL A 259 -13.18 -13.46 2.31
C VAL A 259 -12.84 -13.58 0.83
N THR A 260 -13.75 -14.10 0.01
CA THR A 260 -13.57 -14.20 -1.45
C THR A 260 -13.45 -12.83 -2.08
N VAL A 261 -14.33 -11.90 -1.72
CA VAL A 261 -14.25 -10.49 -2.19
C VAL A 261 -12.89 -9.88 -1.84
N ALA A 262 -12.48 -9.92 -0.57
CA ALA A 262 -11.30 -9.18 -0.11
C ALA A 262 -9.96 -9.80 -0.56
N HIS A 263 -9.90 -11.11 -0.81
CA HIS A 263 -8.63 -11.80 -1.05
C HIS A 263 -8.50 -12.46 -2.43
N VAL A 264 -9.58 -12.47 -3.23
CA VAL A 264 -9.59 -13.04 -4.59
C VAL A 264 -10.10 -12.01 -5.60
N GLU A 265 -11.36 -11.60 -5.50
CA GLU A 265 -12.02 -10.80 -6.53
C GLU A 265 -11.48 -9.36 -6.60
N THR A 266 -11.37 -8.68 -5.45
CA THR A 266 -10.87 -7.31 -5.42
C THR A 266 -9.39 -7.20 -5.80
N PRO A 267 -8.47 -8.07 -5.33
CA PRO A 267 -7.08 -8.10 -5.81
C PRO A 267 -6.96 -8.32 -7.33
N GLU A 268 -7.80 -9.18 -7.92
CA GLU A 268 -7.83 -9.39 -9.37
C GLU A 268 -8.29 -8.13 -10.11
N HIS A 269 -9.38 -7.50 -9.67
CA HIS A 269 -9.91 -6.28 -10.26
C HIS A 269 -8.95 -5.09 -10.17
N VAL A 270 -8.36 -4.88 -8.99
CA VAL A 270 -7.51 -3.71 -8.70
C VAL A 270 -6.13 -3.85 -9.32
N TYR A 271 -5.51 -5.02 -9.15
CA TYR A 271 -4.10 -5.23 -9.49
C TYR A 271 -3.88 -6.19 -10.65
N GLY A 272 -4.90 -6.89 -11.11
CA GLY A 272 -4.77 -7.94 -12.12
C GLY A 272 -4.02 -9.18 -11.64
N ILE A 273 -4.02 -9.47 -10.34
CA ILE A 273 -3.31 -10.62 -9.75
C ILE A 273 -4.27 -11.79 -9.48
N ASP A 274 -3.87 -12.98 -9.88
CA ASP A 274 -4.56 -14.23 -9.58
C ASP A 274 -3.98 -14.84 -8.29
N THR A 275 -4.62 -14.54 -7.15
CA THR A 275 -4.20 -15.07 -5.85
C THR A 275 -4.48 -16.55 -5.68
N VAL A 276 -5.45 -17.11 -6.40
CA VAL A 276 -5.77 -18.55 -6.40
C VAL A 276 -4.74 -19.32 -7.23
N GLY A 277 -4.46 -18.86 -8.45
CA GLY A 277 -3.53 -19.54 -9.35
C GLY A 277 -2.09 -19.48 -8.88
N THR A 278 -1.73 -18.53 -8.03
CA THR A 278 -0.38 -18.41 -7.43
C THR A 278 -0.22 -19.21 -6.13
N LEU A 279 -1.27 -19.81 -5.57
CA LEU A 279 -1.15 -20.71 -4.42
C LEU A 279 -0.44 -22.03 -4.79
N GLY A 280 0.77 -22.22 -4.27
CA GLY A 280 1.54 -23.46 -4.43
C GLY A 280 2.22 -23.59 -5.78
N SER A 281 2.44 -22.47 -6.49
CA SER A 281 3.23 -22.42 -7.73
C SER A 281 4.74 -22.49 -7.45
#